data_d4239f224b631c9cd0cc7f07fb709ce8
#
_entry.id   d4239f224b631c9cd0cc7f07fb709ce8
#
_cell.length_a   1.000
_cell.length_b   1.000
_cell.length_c   1.000
_cell.angle_alpha   90.00
_cell.angle_beta   90.00
_cell.angle_gamma   90.00
#
_symmetry.space_group_name_H-M   'P 1'
#
loop_
_entity.id
_entity.type
_entity.pdbx_description
1 polymer ?
#
loop_
_entity_poly.entity_id
_entity_poly.type
_entity_poly.pdbx_seq_one_letter_code
_entity_poly.pdbx_strand_id
1 'polypeptide(L)'
;MKLTTKQQAAFDTIIECINSNTPVLLTGFAGTGKSTTIATVIKSLSHKMITIATPTHKAAAVLSAMLETNGIVSPNVKVTTIHKALGKRPQRQGGGTMTFSKPTKDIYGILIIDECSMIDAELFDDINNAASFASIVYVGDPAQLPPTSGNGALSPVFSSINERAHLSEVIRQGEGNPIIELSAALRRVMEAASHIVVSDVVEMVNEYDKDGSKIGMIQKSDIAEYCTDAINNGLDCRYLAYRNDTIDKHMKEIRQQLHGRDVQSF
;
A
#
# COMPACT_ATOMS: atom_id res chain seq x y z
N MET A 1 20.91 -5.97 8.07
CA MET A 1 20.72 -4.75 7.24
C MET A 1 21.31 -3.58 8.00
N LYS A 2 22.03 -2.69 7.31
CA LYS A 2 22.54 -1.44 7.93
C LYS A 2 21.49 -0.38 7.66
N LEU A 3 20.92 0.21 8.72
CA LEU A 3 19.97 1.32 8.63
C LEU A 3 20.70 2.64 8.37
N THR A 4 20.08 3.56 7.67
CA THR A 4 20.53 4.97 7.62
C THR A 4 20.26 5.64 8.96
N THR A 5 20.82 6.81 9.18
CA THR A 5 20.62 7.57 10.43
C THR A 5 19.12 7.84 10.70
N LYS A 6 18.36 8.21 9.67
CA LYS A 6 16.91 8.46 9.81
C LYS A 6 16.12 7.17 10.05
N GLN A 7 16.49 6.08 9.40
CA GLN A 7 15.88 4.77 9.65
C GLN A 7 16.21 4.27 11.06
N GLN A 8 17.42 4.50 11.55
CA GLN A 8 17.78 4.14 12.92
C GLN A 8 16.95 4.96 13.93
N ALA A 9 16.81 6.25 13.76
CA ALA A 9 15.98 7.08 14.61
C ALA A 9 14.51 6.61 14.60
N ALA A 10 13.97 6.27 13.42
CA ALA A 10 12.62 5.72 13.32
C ALA A 10 12.49 4.35 14.02
N PHE A 11 13.49 3.49 13.87
CA PHE A 11 13.56 2.21 14.58
C PHE A 11 13.54 2.43 16.10
N ASP A 12 14.38 3.32 16.63
CA ASP A 12 14.48 3.61 18.07
C ASP A 12 13.13 4.14 18.62
N THR A 13 12.50 5.08 17.91
CA THR A 13 11.17 5.60 18.27
C THR A 13 10.12 4.47 18.31
N ILE A 14 10.09 3.57 17.30
CA ILE A 14 9.15 2.46 17.26
C ILE A 14 9.36 1.51 18.44
N ILE A 15 10.62 1.16 18.75
CA ILE A 15 10.94 0.28 19.87
C ILE A 15 10.51 0.90 21.19
N GLU A 16 10.75 2.20 21.40
CA GLU A 16 10.34 2.93 22.60
C GLU A 16 8.81 2.90 22.76
N CYS A 17 8.07 3.20 21.68
CA CYS A 17 6.60 3.16 21.67
C CYS A 17 6.05 1.74 21.93
N ILE A 18 6.65 0.71 21.36
CA ILE A 18 6.28 -0.68 21.63
C ILE A 18 6.49 -1.02 23.11
N ASN A 19 7.58 -0.58 23.73
CA ASN A 19 7.88 -0.84 25.13
C ASN A 19 6.96 -0.06 26.09
N SER A 20 6.53 1.13 25.71
CA SER A 20 5.56 1.94 26.48
C SER A 20 4.09 1.63 26.16
N ASN A 21 3.84 0.68 25.24
CA ASN A 21 2.51 0.34 24.74
C ASN A 21 1.75 1.55 24.15
N THR A 22 2.48 2.46 23.50
CA THR A 22 1.94 3.65 22.84
C THR A 22 1.83 3.39 21.34
N PRO A 23 0.67 3.62 20.71
CA PRO A 23 0.55 3.50 19.27
C PRO A 23 1.48 4.47 18.53
N VAL A 24 2.15 3.99 17.49
CA VAL A 24 3.10 4.80 16.71
C VAL A 24 2.81 4.69 15.21
N LEU A 25 3.05 5.79 14.49
CA LEU A 25 2.86 5.89 13.04
C LEU A 25 4.20 6.12 12.35
N LEU A 26 4.63 5.17 11.52
CA LEU A 26 5.75 5.32 10.60
C LEU A 26 5.24 5.80 9.24
N THR A 27 5.61 7.01 8.86
CA THR A 27 5.29 7.56 7.53
C THR A 27 6.53 7.70 6.66
N GLY A 28 6.31 7.81 5.36
CA GLY A 28 7.37 8.10 4.39
C GLY A 28 6.94 7.75 2.98
N PHE A 29 7.67 8.26 2.01
CA PHE A 29 7.41 8.05 0.59
C PHE A 29 7.68 6.61 0.15
N ALA A 30 7.23 6.25 -1.06
CA ALA A 30 7.67 5.03 -1.70
C ALA A 30 9.20 5.05 -1.85
N GLY A 31 9.88 3.96 -1.47
CA GLY A 31 11.33 3.86 -1.60
C GLY A 31 12.16 4.49 -0.46
N THR A 32 11.54 5.04 0.60
CA THR A 32 12.27 5.58 1.77
C THR A 32 12.74 4.49 2.75
N GLY A 33 12.39 3.23 2.50
CA GLY A 33 12.81 2.11 3.33
C GLY A 33 11.93 1.83 4.55
N LYS A 34 10.64 2.21 4.52
CA LYS A 34 9.67 1.82 5.55
C LYS A 34 9.69 0.31 5.82
N SER A 35 9.59 -0.50 4.76
CA SER A 35 9.61 -1.96 4.86
C SER A 35 10.93 -2.50 5.43
N THR A 36 12.08 -1.88 5.11
CA THR A 36 13.38 -2.24 5.67
C THR A 36 13.46 -1.93 7.16
N THR A 37 12.97 -0.76 7.58
CA THR A 37 12.91 -0.37 8.99
C THR A 37 12.01 -1.33 9.77
N ILE A 38 10.83 -1.63 9.27
CA ILE A 38 9.89 -2.58 9.89
C ILE A 38 10.46 -4.01 9.93
N ALA A 39 11.11 -4.48 8.87
CA ALA A 39 11.78 -5.78 8.87
C ALA A 39 12.86 -5.86 9.97
N THR A 40 13.58 -4.76 10.21
CA THR A 40 14.58 -4.69 11.29
C THR A 40 13.90 -4.72 12.67
N VAL A 41 12.78 -4.01 12.86
CA VAL A 41 11.97 -4.06 14.09
C VAL A 41 11.49 -5.50 14.35
N ILE A 42 10.89 -6.13 13.33
CA ILE A 42 10.41 -7.52 13.43
C ILE A 42 11.54 -8.48 13.82
N LYS A 43 12.69 -8.33 13.16
CA LYS A 43 13.86 -9.18 13.45
C LYS A 43 14.34 -9.01 14.88
N SER A 44 14.39 -7.80 15.41
CA SER A 44 14.83 -7.52 16.79
C SER A 44 13.85 -8.05 17.84
N LEU A 45 12.56 -8.15 17.50
CA LEU A 45 11.47 -8.57 18.39
C LEU A 45 10.88 -9.94 18.02
N SER A 46 11.54 -10.75 17.19
CA SER A 46 11.05 -12.04 16.69
C SER A 46 10.78 -13.10 17.77
N HIS A 47 11.24 -12.87 18.99
CA HIS A 47 10.90 -13.64 20.18
C HIS A 47 9.51 -13.31 20.76
N LYS A 48 8.93 -12.17 20.41
CA LYS A 48 7.57 -11.74 20.79
C LYS A 48 6.55 -12.19 19.75
N MET A 49 5.28 -12.27 20.14
CA MET A 49 4.18 -12.50 19.20
C MET A 49 3.97 -11.24 18.36
N ILE A 50 4.12 -11.36 17.06
CA ILE A 50 3.95 -10.25 16.09
C ILE A 50 2.92 -10.66 15.05
N THR A 51 1.85 -9.88 14.93
CA THR A 51 0.89 -9.97 13.83
C THR A 51 1.13 -8.81 12.88
N ILE A 52 1.42 -9.11 11.63
CA ILE A 52 1.56 -8.10 10.57
C ILE A 52 0.33 -8.18 9.69
N ALA A 53 -0.40 -7.08 9.60
CA ALA A 53 -1.67 -7.01 8.91
C ALA A 53 -1.66 -5.98 7.79
N THR A 54 -2.20 -6.34 6.63
CA THR A 54 -2.28 -5.49 5.44
C THR A 54 -3.73 -5.41 4.94
N PRO A 55 -4.13 -4.38 4.19
CA PRO A 55 -5.50 -4.28 3.66
C PRO A 55 -5.84 -5.41 2.67
N THR A 56 -4.87 -5.90 1.89
CA THR A 56 -5.11 -6.85 0.80
C THR A 56 -4.28 -8.12 0.93
N HIS A 57 -4.78 -9.22 0.37
CA HIS A 57 -4.05 -10.50 0.29
C HIS A 57 -2.75 -10.38 -0.52
N LYS A 58 -2.76 -9.55 -1.58
CA LYS A 58 -1.57 -9.33 -2.41
C LYS A 58 -0.46 -8.64 -1.62
N ALA A 59 -0.79 -7.60 -0.85
CA ALA A 59 0.18 -6.93 0.01
C ALA A 59 0.74 -7.89 1.08
N ALA A 60 -0.12 -8.72 1.69
CA ALA A 60 0.32 -9.73 2.65
C ALA A 60 1.30 -10.73 2.03
N ALA A 61 1.04 -11.21 0.81
CA ALA A 61 1.92 -12.14 0.10
C ALA A 61 3.29 -11.51 -0.22
N VAL A 62 3.29 -10.26 -0.72
CA VAL A 62 4.53 -9.51 -1.01
C VAL A 62 5.36 -9.31 0.26
N LEU A 63 4.71 -8.95 1.36
CA LEU A 63 5.37 -8.74 2.64
C LEU A 63 5.94 -10.05 3.21
N SER A 64 5.20 -11.17 3.12
CA SER A 64 5.70 -12.50 3.51
C SER A 64 6.96 -12.88 2.74
N ALA A 65 6.93 -12.76 1.41
CA ALA A 65 8.09 -13.06 0.57
C ALA A 65 9.30 -12.16 0.91
N MET A 66 9.06 -10.89 1.21
CA MET A 66 10.11 -9.95 1.63
C MET A 66 10.72 -10.36 2.97
N LEU A 67 9.93 -10.77 3.95
CA LEU A 67 10.42 -11.24 5.24
C LEU A 67 11.25 -12.53 5.09
N GLU A 68 10.77 -13.49 4.31
CA GLU A 68 11.49 -14.74 4.01
C GLU A 68 12.84 -14.47 3.33
N THR A 69 12.86 -13.59 2.31
CA THR A 69 14.10 -13.19 1.62
C THR A 69 15.11 -12.53 2.57
N ASN A 70 14.63 -11.84 3.60
CA ASN A 70 15.47 -11.23 4.63
C ASN A 70 15.83 -12.19 5.78
N GLY A 71 15.48 -13.47 5.68
CA GLY A 71 15.75 -14.47 6.69
C GLY A 71 14.95 -14.28 7.99
N ILE A 72 13.81 -13.60 7.91
CA ILE A 72 12.90 -13.39 9.04
C ILE A 72 11.83 -14.49 8.99
N VAL A 73 12.17 -15.65 9.49
CA VAL A 73 11.26 -16.80 9.62
C VAL A 73 11.14 -17.13 11.10
N SER A 74 9.98 -16.93 11.69
CA SER A 74 9.72 -17.22 13.10
C SER A 74 8.26 -17.65 13.28
N PRO A 75 8.01 -18.69 14.11
CA PRO A 75 6.65 -19.13 14.42
C PRO A 75 5.83 -18.05 15.15
N ASN A 76 6.51 -17.08 15.76
CA ASN A 76 5.88 -15.98 16.47
C ASN A 76 5.48 -14.82 15.55
N VAL A 77 5.89 -14.83 14.27
CA VAL A 77 5.59 -13.79 13.29
C VAL A 77 4.56 -14.29 12.31
N LYS A 78 3.42 -13.62 12.25
CA LYS A 78 2.31 -13.98 11.37
C LYS A 78 1.97 -12.82 10.45
N VAL A 79 1.92 -13.07 9.14
CA VAL A 79 1.44 -12.12 8.13
C VAL A 79 0.04 -12.51 7.68
N THR A 80 -0.87 -11.54 7.61
CA THR A 80 -2.27 -11.78 7.23
C THR A 80 -2.94 -10.49 6.75
N THR A 81 -4.21 -10.55 6.34
CA THR A 81 -5.00 -9.32 6.10
C THR A 81 -5.59 -8.79 7.41
N ILE A 82 -5.87 -7.46 7.48
CA ILE A 82 -6.47 -6.82 8.66
C ILE A 82 -7.77 -7.53 9.04
N HIS A 83 -8.68 -7.74 8.10
CA HIS A 83 -9.96 -8.42 8.35
C HIS A 83 -9.78 -9.83 8.94
N LYS A 84 -8.80 -10.58 8.43
CA LYS A 84 -8.52 -11.94 8.93
C LYS A 84 -7.86 -11.91 10.32
N ALA A 85 -7.02 -10.91 10.60
CA ALA A 85 -6.44 -10.70 11.93
C ALA A 85 -7.54 -10.47 12.97
N LEU A 86 -8.50 -9.59 12.65
CA LEU A 86 -9.66 -9.26 13.48
C LEU A 86 -10.73 -10.38 13.52
N GLY A 87 -10.59 -11.44 12.72
CA GLY A 87 -11.61 -12.49 12.60
C GLY A 87 -12.91 -12.02 11.92
N LYS A 88 -12.87 -10.90 11.19
CA LYS A 88 -14.01 -10.42 10.39
C LYS A 88 -14.24 -11.34 9.20
N ARG A 89 -15.50 -11.65 8.92
CA ARG A 89 -15.92 -12.50 7.79
C ARG A 89 -16.68 -11.67 6.77
N PRO A 90 -16.46 -11.89 5.46
CA PRO A 90 -17.27 -11.25 4.44
C PRO A 90 -18.73 -11.70 4.54
N GLN A 91 -19.66 -10.77 4.43
CA GLN A 91 -21.09 -10.98 4.44
C GLN A 91 -21.71 -10.31 3.22
N ARG A 92 -22.65 -11.01 2.55
CA ARG A 92 -23.44 -10.41 1.47
C ARG A 92 -24.71 -9.82 2.07
N GLN A 93 -24.89 -8.53 1.90
CA GLN A 93 -26.17 -7.87 2.17
C GLN A 93 -27.08 -7.95 0.94
N GLY A 94 -28.40 -7.85 1.16
CA GLY A 94 -29.38 -7.77 0.08
C GLY A 94 -29.02 -6.63 -0.88
N GLY A 95 -28.90 -6.93 -2.20
CA GLY A 95 -28.45 -5.98 -3.20
C GLY A 95 -27.01 -6.18 -3.71
N GLY A 96 -26.32 -7.21 -3.25
CA GLY A 96 -24.98 -7.58 -3.78
C GLY A 96 -23.78 -6.86 -3.15
N THR A 97 -24.03 -5.95 -2.21
CA THR A 97 -22.96 -5.24 -1.50
C THR A 97 -22.27 -6.19 -0.52
N MET A 98 -20.94 -6.24 -0.60
CA MET A 98 -20.10 -6.99 0.35
C MET A 98 -19.78 -6.12 1.56
N THR A 99 -20.09 -6.63 2.73
CA THR A 99 -19.71 -6.02 4.03
C THR A 99 -18.92 -7.02 4.87
N PHE A 100 -18.41 -6.59 6.00
CA PHE A 100 -17.71 -7.47 6.93
C PHE A 100 -18.45 -7.55 8.27
N SER A 101 -18.35 -8.71 8.92
CA SER A 101 -18.87 -8.87 10.29
C SER A 101 -18.10 -8.00 11.28
N LYS A 102 -18.64 -7.82 12.48
CA LYS A 102 -17.86 -7.26 13.61
C LYS A 102 -16.64 -8.14 13.91
N PRO A 103 -15.59 -7.58 14.54
CA PRO A 103 -14.45 -8.35 15.02
C PRO A 103 -14.88 -9.49 15.95
N THR A 104 -14.19 -10.61 15.84
CA THR A 104 -14.44 -11.80 16.68
C THR A 104 -13.16 -12.30 17.37
N LYS A 105 -12.04 -11.57 17.22
CA LYS A 105 -10.75 -11.94 17.79
C LYS A 105 -10.08 -10.74 18.40
N ASP A 106 -9.54 -10.93 19.59
CA ASP A 106 -8.58 -10.01 20.19
C ASP A 106 -7.18 -10.27 19.66
N ILE A 107 -6.38 -9.22 19.59
CA ILE A 107 -4.99 -9.26 19.16
C ILE A 107 -4.09 -8.96 20.36
N TYR A 108 -3.09 -9.79 20.55
CA TYR A 108 -2.12 -9.68 21.64
C TYR A 108 -0.71 -9.50 21.08
N GLY A 109 0.20 -8.98 21.90
CA GLY A 109 1.59 -8.78 21.54
C GLY A 109 1.80 -7.52 20.71
N ILE A 110 2.34 -7.64 19.52
CA ILE A 110 2.61 -6.50 18.64
C ILE A 110 1.77 -6.65 17.38
N LEU A 111 1.00 -5.62 17.04
CA LEU A 111 0.27 -5.49 15.79
C LEU A 111 0.95 -4.45 14.90
N ILE A 112 1.46 -4.88 13.76
CA ILE A 112 2.01 -3.98 12.74
C ILE A 112 1.02 -3.93 11.58
N ILE A 113 0.54 -2.74 11.23
CA ILE A 113 -0.40 -2.52 10.14
C ILE A 113 0.31 -1.77 9.02
N ASP A 114 0.55 -2.45 7.92
CA ASP A 114 1.13 -1.83 6.71
C ASP A 114 0.03 -1.32 5.77
N GLU A 115 0.34 -0.33 4.95
CA GLU A 115 -0.60 0.38 4.05
C GLU A 115 -1.80 0.99 4.80
N CYS A 116 -1.55 1.64 5.94
CA CYS A 116 -2.59 2.20 6.80
C CYS A 116 -3.39 3.35 6.17
N SER A 117 -2.98 3.88 5.02
CA SER A 117 -3.72 4.87 4.24
C SER A 117 -5.10 4.39 3.80
N MET A 118 -5.30 3.07 3.69
CA MET A 118 -6.56 2.45 3.25
C MET A 118 -7.53 2.14 4.40
N ILE A 119 -7.20 2.48 5.64
CA ILE A 119 -8.04 2.23 6.81
C ILE A 119 -9.08 3.33 6.93
N ASP A 120 -10.37 2.96 6.87
CA ASP A 120 -11.48 3.87 7.16
C ASP A 120 -11.79 3.97 8.66
N ALA A 121 -12.75 4.81 9.01
CA ALA A 121 -13.10 5.05 10.41
C ALA A 121 -13.62 3.80 11.12
N GLU A 122 -14.49 3.01 10.46
CA GLU A 122 -15.03 1.77 11.04
C GLU A 122 -13.91 0.77 11.32
N LEU A 123 -13.02 0.57 10.35
CA LEU A 123 -11.90 -0.37 10.50
C LEU A 123 -10.89 0.11 11.53
N PHE A 124 -10.67 1.43 11.65
CA PHE A 124 -9.81 2.01 12.67
C PHE A 124 -10.36 1.75 14.08
N ASP A 125 -11.66 1.94 14.30
CA ASP A 125 -12.31 1.65 15.57
C ASP A 125 -12.28 0.15 15.89
N ASP A 126 -12.53 -0.70 14.91
CA ASP A 126 -12.46 -2.16 15.05
C ASP A 126 -11.04 -2.62 15.46
N ILE A 127 -9.99 -2.03 14.87
CA ILE A 127 -8.60 -2.31 15.20
C ILE A 127 -8.30 -1.91 16.66
N ASN A 128 -8.63 -0.68 17.04
CA ASN A 128 -8.34 -0.17 18.38
C ASN A 128 -9.06 -0.99 19.46
N ASN A 129 -10.30 -1.41 19.21
CA ASN A 129 -11.05 -2.24 20.14
C ASN A 129 -10.45 -3.65 20.27
N ALA A 130 -10.12 -4.31 19.14
CA ALA A 130 -9.60 -5.67 19.11
C ALA A 130 -8.13 -5.76 19.57
N ALA A 131 -7.36 -4.69 19.42
CA ALA A 131 -5.94 -4.62 19.76
C ALA A 131 -5.66 -3.83 21.05
N SER A 132 -6.64 -3.66 21.92
CA SER A 132 -6.51 -2.92 23.18
C SER A 132 -5.39 -3.46 24.12
N PHE A 133 -5.01 -4.71 23.93
CA PHE A 133 -3.91 -5.38 24.66
C PHE A 133 -2.62 -5.54 23.84
N ALA A 134 -2.54 -4.91 22.66
CA ALA A 134 -1.39 -5.00 21.79
C ALA A 134 -0.71 -3.63 21.63
N SER A 135 0.61 -3.64 21.44
CA SER A 135 1.32 -2.46 20.95
C SER A 135 1.10 -2.33 19.45
N ILE A 136 0.62 -1.18 18.98
CA ILE A 136 0.23 -0.98 17.59
C ILE A 136 1.24 -0.11 16.85
N VAL A 137 1.73 -0.58 15.72
CA VAL A 137 2.58 0.17 14.78
C VAL A 137 1.84 0.31 13.45
N TYR A 138 1.47 1.53 13.11
CA TYR A 138 0.91 1.85 11.80
C TYR A 138 2.01 2.25 10.84
N VAL A 139 1.94 1.79 9.61
CA VAL A 139 2.89 2.10 8.54
C VAL A 139 2.13 2.53 7.30
N GLY A 140 2.49 3.67 6.72
CA GLY A 140 1.80 4.14 5.52
C GLY A 140 2.35 5.43 4.95
N ASP A 141 1.65 5.92 3.95
CA ASP A 141 1.96 7.15 3.25
C ASP A 141 0.65 7.93 3.02
N PRO A 142 0.48 9.13 3.58
CA PRO A 142 -0.76 9.90 3.45
C PRO A 142 -1.07 10.34 2.01
N ALA A 143 -0.09 10.30 1.10
CA ALA A 143 -0.31 10.63 -0.31
C ALA A 143 -0.63 9.39 -1.17
N GLN A 144 -0.71 8.20 -0.59
CA GLN A 144 -1.22 7.02 -1.26
C GLN A 144 -2.76 6.98 -1.24
N LEU A 145 -3.34 5.94 -1.90
CA LEU A 145 -4.78 5.82 -2.04
C LEU A 145 -5.50 5.87 -0.68
N PRO A 146 -6.50 6.75 -0.54
CA PRO A 146 -7.31 6.82 0.66
C PRO A 146 -8.27 5.62 0.77
N PRO A 147 -9.00 5.48 1.89
CA PRO A 147 -10.02 4.45 2.04
C PRO A 147 -11.08 4.53 0.94
N THR A 148 -11.53 3.40 0.43
CA THR A 148 -12.53 3.34 -0.65
C THR A 148 -13.93 3.77 -0.20
N SER A 149 -14.23 3.67 1.11
CA SER A 149 -15.50 4.05 1.74
C SER A 149 -15.61 5.53 2.12
N GLY A 150 -14.52 6.29 2.07
CA GLY A 150 -14.39 7.61 2.70
C GLY A 150 -14.59 8.83 1.80
N ASN A 151 -15.17 8.72 0.59
CA ASN A 151 -15.33 9.85 -0.36
C ASN A 151 -14.05 10.68 -0.56
N GLY A 152 -12.88 10.04 -0.56
CA GLY A 152 -11.58 10.69 -0.68
C GLY A 152 -11.01 11.24 0.63
N ALA A 153 -11.68 11.05 1.76
CA ALA A 153 -11.13 11.44 3.06
C ALA A 153 -9.89 10.61 3.43
N LEU A 154 -8.92 11.25 4.04
CA LEU A 154 -7.72 10.56 4.53
C LEU A 154 -8.09 9.58 5.66
N SER A 155 -7.27 8.53 5.78
CA SER A 155 -7.40 7.59 6.90
C SER A 155 -7.29 8.32 8.25
N PRO A 156 -8.16 8.02 9.23
CA PRO A 156 -8.12 8.61 10.56
C PRO A 156 -6.81 8.29 11.32
N VAL A 157 -6.07 7.28 10.91
CA VAL A 157 -4.74 6.96 11.47
C VAL A 157 -3.82 8.17 11.43
N PHE A 158 -3.86 8.96 10.34
CA PHE A 158 -2.96 10.11 10.17
C PHE A 158 -3.29 11.29 11.09
N SER A 159 -4.50 11.40 11.60
CA SER A 159 -4.89 12.46 12.53
C SER A 159 -4.92 12.01 14.00
N SER A 160 -5.14 10.71 14.24
CA SER A 160 -5.37 10.18 15.60
C SER A 160 -4.11 9.71 16.31
N ILE A 161 -3.06 9.34 15.57
CA ILE A 161 -1.81 8.85 16.18
C ILE A 161 -0.85 10.02 16.37
N ASN A 162 -0.46 10.26 17.63
CA ASN A 162 0.42 11.38 18.00
C ASN A 162 1.90 11.05 17.84
N GLU A 163 2.32 9.86 18.28
CA GLU A 163 3.72 9.42 18.15
C GLU A 163 4.04 9.05 16.72
N ARG A 164 5.05 9.71 16.16
CA ARG A 164 5.37 9.61 14.72
C ARG A 164 6.85 9.48 14.46
N ALA A 165 7.17 8.60 13.50
CA ALA A 165 8.46 8.55 12.84
C ALA A 165 8.26 8.82 11.35
N HIS A 166 9.12 9.64 10.74
CA HIS A 166 9.00 10.02 9.33
C HIS A 166 10.29 9.75 8.57
N LEU A 167 10.19 9.04 7.45
CA LEU A 167 11.29 8.77 6.52
C LEU A 167 11.14 9.64 5.28
N SER A 168 12.01 10.63 5.13
CA SER A 168 11.97 11.58 3.99
C SER A 168 13.02 11.28 2.91
N GLU A 169 14.00 10.42 3.18
CA GLU A 169 15.09 10.12 2.24
C GLU A 169 14.71 8.96 1.32
N VAL A 170 14.65 9.19 0.02
CA VAL A 170 14.45 8.14 -0.99
C VAL A 170 15.76 7.37 -1.16
N ILE A 171 15.77 6.08 -0.79
CA ILE A 171 16.97 5.22 -0.81
C ILE A 171 16.96 4.28 -2.03
N ARG A 172 15.80 4.13 -2.69
CA ARG A 172 15.64 3.20 -3.79
C ARG A 172 16.48 3.64 -4.98
N GLN A 173 17.30 2.71 -5.48
CA GLN A 173 18.05 2.85 -6.74
C GLN A 173 17.13 3.31 -7.87
N GLY A 174 17.31 4.53 -8.34
CA GLY A 174 16.42 5.12 -9.34
C GLY A 174 16.77 6.54 -9.70
N GLU A 175 18.01 6.99 -9.46
CA GLU A 175 18.50 8.19 -10.13
C GLU A 175 18.29 8.01 -11.64
N GLY A 176 17.50 8.89 -12.25
CA GLY A 176 17.11 8.82 -13.65
C GLY A 176 15.91 7.92 -13.97
N ASN A 177 15.12 7.44 -12.98
CA ASN A 177 13.85 6.79 -13.26
C ASN A 177 12.72 7.83 -13.37
N PRO A 178 12.19 8.09 -14.56
CA PRO A 178 11.21 9.14 -14.79
C PRO A 178 9.91 8.96 -13.99
N ILE A 179 9.52 7.72 -13.65
CA ILE A 179 8.34 7.45 -12.81
C ILE A 179 8.56 7.98 -11.39
N ILE A 180 9.77 7.83 -10.85
CA ILE A 180 10.10 8.32 -9.50
C ILE A 180 10.11 9.85 -9.49
N GLU A 181 10.69 10.48 -10.51
CA GLU A 181 10.75 11.92 -10.66
C GLU A 181 9.33 12.51 -10.81
N LEU A 182 8.51 11.96 -11.69
CA LEU A 182 7.10 12.35 -11.86
C LEU A 182 6.31 12.18 -10.56
N SER A 183 6.47 11.05 -9.86
CA SER A 183 5.77 10.84 -8.59
C SER A 183 6.19 11.82 -7.50
N ALA A 184 7.47 12.21 -7.46
CA ALA A 184 7.98 13.22 -6.54
C ALA A 184 7.48 14.62 -6.90
N ALA A 185 7.35 14.93 -8.19
CA ALA A 185 6.80 16.19 -8.66
C ALA A 185 5.30 16.29 -8.35
N LEU A 186 4.52 15.26 -8.64
CA LEU A 186 3.10 15.18 -8.27
C LEU A 186 2.89 15.39 -6.78
N ARG A 187 3.70 14.76 -5.93
CA ARG A 187 3.61 14.93 -4.48
C ARG A 187 3.85 16.37 -4.05
N ARG A 188 4.88 17.03 -4.60
CA ARG A 188 5.15 18.45 -4.28
C ARG A 188 3.95 19.34 -4.59
N VAL A 189 3.27 19.08 -5.70
CA VAL A 189 2.05 19.80 -6.07
C VAL A 189 0.92 19.47 -5.09
N MET A 190 0.74 18.18 -4.69
CA MET A 190 -0.25 17.77 -3.70
C MET A 190 -0.03 18.43 -2.33
N GLU A 191 1.21 18.59 -1.90
CA GLU A 191 1.55 19.21 -0.62
C GLU A 191 1.41 20.74 -0.65
N ALA A 192 1.62 21.36 -1.81
CA ALA A 192 1.56 22.81 -1.98
C ALA A 192 0.15 23.34 -2.33
N ALA A 193 -0.70 22.53 -2.94
CA ALA A 193 -2.01 22.91 -3.44
C ALA A 193 -3.12 22.12 -2.75
N SER A 194 -4.21 22.79 -2.39
CA SER A 194 -5.42 22.14 -1.88
C SER A 194 -6.16 21.32 -2.95
N HIS A 195 -5.88 21.54 -4.24
CA HIS A 195 -6.48 20.84 -5.38
C HIS A 195 -5.46 20.67 -6.50
N ILE A 196 -5.34 19.45 -7.03
CA ILE A 196 -4.65 19.15 -8.29
C ILE A 196 -5.71 19.02 -9.38
N VAL A 197 -5.55 19.74 -10.48
CA VAL A 197 -6.40 19.60 -11.67
C VAL A 197 -5.74 18.60 -12.63
N VAL A 198 -6.56 17.87 -13.38
CA VAL A 198 -6.05 16.88 -14.36
C VAL A 198 -5.11 17.52 -15.37
N SER A 199 -5.32 18.79 -15.75
CA SER A 199 -4.45 19.56 -16.63
C SER A 199 -3.00 19.62 -16.13
N ASP A 200 -2.81 19.83 -14.82
CA ASP A 200 -1.47 19.94 -14.22
C ASP A 200 -0.69 18.63 -14.35
N VAL A 201 -1.40 17.50 -14.16
CA VAL A 201 -0.83 16.16 -14.35
C VAL A 201 -0.46 15.92 -15.80
N VAL A 202 -1.31 16.34 -16.74
CA VAL A 202 -1.07 16.24 -18.19
C VAL A 202 0.17 17.05 -18.59
N GLU A 203 0.30 18.28 -18.12
CA GLU A 203 1.47 19.13 -18.40
C GLU A 203 2.75 18.49 -17.86
N MET A 204 2.72 17.98 -16.64
CA MET A 204 3.88 17.28 -16.03
C MET A 204 4.30 16.04 -16.83
N VAL A 205 3.33 15.19 -17.25
CA VAL A 205 3.64 14.01 -18.06
C VAL A 205 4.24 14.42 -19.41
N ASN A 206 3.69 15.44 -20.05
CA ASN A 206 4.19 15.96 -21.33
C ASN A 206 5.61 16.55 -21.21
N GLU A 207 5.98 17.12 -20.07
CA GLU A 207 7.36 17.56 -19.83
C GLU A 207 8.34 16.40 -19.79
N TYR A 208 7.96 15.29 -19.16
CA TYR A 208 8.79 14.08 -19.09
C TYR A 208 8.87 13.33 -20.43
N ASP A 209 7.85 13.42 -21.29
CA ASP A 209 7.85 12.78 -22.62
C ASP A 209 8.85 13.46 -23.59
N LYS A 210 9.08 14.77 -23.43
CA LYS A 210 10.02 15.54 -24.27
C LYS A 210 11.48 15.11 -24.12
N ASP A 211 11.84 14.55 -22.99
CA ASP A 211 13.25 14.16 -22.68
C ASP A 211 13.56 12.71 -23.09
N GLY A 212 12.71 12.05 -23.89
CA GLY A 212 12.87 10.64 -24.27
C GLY A 212 12.67 9.69 -23.10
N SER A 213 12.04 10.15 -22.01
CA SER A 213 11.59 9.28 -20.95
C SER A 213 10.53 8.32 -21.47
N LYS A 214 10.48 7.11 -20.94
CA LYS A 214 9.49 6.08 -21.34
C LYS A 214 8.13 6.30 -20.65
N ILE A 215 7.79 7.53 -20.32
CA ILE A 215 6.46 7.92 -19.80
C ILE A 215 5.76 8.66 -20.93
N GLY A 216 4.56 8.22 -21.25
CA GLY A 216 3.72 8.87 -22.27
C GLY A 216 2.26 8.75 -21.93
N MET A 217 1.43 9.54 -22.58
CA MET A 217 -0.02 9.48 -22.51
C MET A 217 -0.58 8.75 -23.71
N ILE A 218 -1.50 7.81 -23.46
CA ILE A 218 -2.27 7.15 -24.51
C ILE A 218 -3.75 7.46 -24.37
N GLN A 219 -4.48 7.45 -25.49
CA GLN A 219 -5.93 7.60 -25.44
C GLN A 219 -6.59 6.36 -24.84
N LYS A 220 -7.72 6.54 -24.16
CA LYS A 220 -8.46 5.43 -23.55
C LYS A 220 -8.89 4.37 -24.57
N SER A 221 -9.15 4.76 -25.82
CA SER A 221 -9.46 3.86 -26.94
C SER A 221 -8.34 2.90 -27.27
N ASP A 222 -7.10 3.31 -27.06
CA ASP A 222 -5.90 2.62 -27.56
C ASP A 222 -5.28 1.69 -26.51
N ILE A 223 -5.83 1.69 -25.27
CA ILE A 223 -5.31 0.90 -24.14
C ILE A 223 -5.23 -0.59 -24.48
N ALA A 224 -6.28 -1.16 -25.09
CA ALA A 224 -6.33 -2.58 -25.38
C ALA A 224 -5.31 -2.97 -26.46
N GLU A 225 -5.16 -2.17 -27.49
CA GLU A 225 -4.17 -2.34 -28.57
C GLU A 225 -2.75 -2.24 -28.01
N TYR A 226 -2.47 -1.18 -27.23
CA TYR A 226 -1.16 -0.96 -26.61
C TYR A 226 -0.75 -2.12 -25.70
N CYS A 227 -1.68 -2.60 -24.84
CA CYS A 227 -1.41 -3.75 -23.97
C CYS A 227 -1.20 -5.04 -24.76
N THR A 228 -1.98 -5.25 -25.81
CA THR A 228 -1.86 -6.42 -26.70
C THR A 228 -0.51 -6.44 -27.41
N ASP A 229 -0.08 -5.32 -27.95
CA ASP A 229 1.21 -5.17 -28.61
C ASP A 229 2.38 -5.38 -27.64
N ALA A 230 2.29 -4.81 -26.45
CA ALA A 230 3.30 -5.02 -25.41
C ALA A 230 3.45 -6.50 -25.04
N ILE A 231 2.33 -7.22 -24.85
CA ILE A 231 2.32 -8.65 -24.52
C ILE A 231 2.89 -9.47 -25.69
N ASN A 232 2.49 -9.20 -26.94
CA ASN A 232 2.99 -9.88 -28.13
C ASN A 232 4.51 -9.69 -28.32
N ASN A 233 5.05 -8.56 -27.87
CA ASN A 233 6.48 -8.29 -27.85
C ASN A 233 7.20 -8.84 -26.61
N GLY A 234 6.54 -9.65 -25.77
CA GLY A 234 7.13 -10.30 -24.59
C GLY A 234 7.41 -9.34 -23.42
N LEU A 235 6.78 -8.17 -23.42
CA LEU A 235 6.92 -7.20 -22.33
C LEU A 235 5.96 -7.53 -21.18
N ASP A 236 6.40 -7.34 -19.92
CA ASP A 236 5.52 -7.41 -18.74
C ASP A 236 4.60 -6.18 -18.73
N CYS A 237 3.37 -6.38 -19.18
CA CYS A 237 2.36 -5.33 -19.24
C CYS A 237 1.35 -5.47 -18.12
N ARG A 238 1.09 -4.37 -17.40
CA ARG A 238 0.10 -4.32 -16.32
C ARG A 238 -0.82 -3.14 -16.48
N TYR A 239 -2.11 -3.43 -16.61
CA TYR A 239 -3.16 -2.43 -16.62
C TYR A 239 -3.66 -2.16 -15.20
N LEU A 240 -3.64 -0.90 -14.79
CA LEU A 240 -4.12 -0.45 -13.48
C LEU A 240 -5.30 0.51 -13.67
N ALA A 241 -6.37 0.30 -12.91
CA ALA A 241 -7.49 1.24 -12.86
C ALA A 241 -8.04 1.34 -11.43
N TYR A 242 -8.73 2.45 -11.14
CA TYR A 242 -9.36 2.69 -9.84
C TYR A 242 -10.51 1.71 -9.55
N ARG A 243 -11.24 1.27 -10.60
CA ARG A 243 -12.43 0.42 -10.47
C ARG A 243 -12.23 -0.93 -11.14
N ASN A 244 -12.69 -2.00 -10.49
CA ASN A 244 -12.60 -3.35 -11.02
C ASN A 244 -13.39 -3.53 -12.32
N ASP A 245 -14.58 -2.91 -12.44
CA ASP A 245 -15.37 -2.97 -13.67
C ASP A 245 -14.63 -2.38 -14.89
N THR A 246 -13.82 -1.34 -14.67
CA THR A 246 -12.94 -0.78 -15.70
C THR A 246 -11.84 -1.76 -16.09
N ILE A 247 -11.23 -2.43 -15.11
CA ILE A 247 -10.23 -3.47 -15.36
C ILE A 247 -10.86 -4.62 -16.16
N ASP A 248 -12.00 -5.12 -15.71
CA ASP A 248 -12.70 -6.24 -16.35
C ASP A 248 -13.08 -5.94 -17.80
N LYS A 249 -13.50 -4.70 -18.09
CA LYS A 249 -13.82 -4.26 -19.44
C LYS A 249 -12.61 -4.34 -20.36
N HIS A 250 -11.51 -3.68 -20.01
CA HIS A 250 -10.31 -3.66 -20.85
C HIS A 250 -9.63 -5.02 -20.92
N MET A 251 -9.67 -5.82 -19.85
CA MET A 251 -9.16 -7.18 -19.87
C MET A 251 -9.92 -8.09 -20.84
N LYS A 252 -11.24 -7.89 -21.01
CA LYS A 252 -12.02 -8.59 -22.06
C LYS A 252 -11.56 -8.19 -23.45
N GLU A 253 -11.38 -6.89 -23.68
CA GLU A 253 -10.92 -6.35 -24.98
C GLU A 253 -9.51 -6.90 -25.32
N ILE A 254 -8.57 -6.85 -24.38
CA ILE A 254 -7.21 -7.38 -24.55
C ILE A 254 -7.24 -8.89 -24.85
N ARG A 255 -8.02 -9.67 -24.09
CA ARG A 255 -8.14 -11.13 -24.32
C ARG A 255 -8.75 -11.44 -25.69
N GLN A 256 -9.72 -10.66 -26.15
CA GLN A 256 -10.28 -10.81 -27.49
C GLN A 256 -9.24 -10.57 -28.58
N GLN A 257 -8.38 -9.58 -28.42
CA GLN A 257 -7.31 -9.28 -29.37
C GLN A 257 -6.20 -10.34 -29.37
N LEU A 258 -5.83 -10.86 -28.19
CA LEU A 258 -4.78 -11.88 -28.05
C LEU A 258 -5.21 -13.28 -28.50
N HIS A 259 -6.45 -13.66 -28.24
CA HIS A 259 -6.91 -15.06 -28.36
C HIS A 259 -8.14 -15.26 -29.27
N GLY A 260 -8.71 -14.20 -29.83
CA GLY A 260 -9.95 -14.26 -30.61
C GLY A 260 -11.23 -14.26 -29.74
N ARG A 261 -12.41 -14.36 -30.44
CA ARG A 261 -13.72 -14.13 -29.81
C ARG A 261 -14.20 -15.21 -28.82
N ASP A 262 -13.54 -16.37 -28.79
CA ASP A 262 -14.06 -17.58 -28.12
C ASP A 262 -13.42 -17.89 -26.74
N VAL A 263 -12.67 -16.95 -26.12
CA VAL A 263 -12.09 -17.19 -24.80
C VAL A 263 -13.13 -16.87 -23.72
N GLN A 264 -13.78 -17.89 -23.20
CA GLN A 264 -14.62 -17.80 -21.99
C GLN A 264 -13.72 -17.41 -20.80
N SER A 265 -14.20 -16.44 -20.01
CA SER A 265 -13.58 -16.08 -18.73
C SER A 265 -13.64 -17.29 -17.79
N PHE A 266 -12.48 -17.75 -17.34
CA PHE A 266 -12.38 -18.65 -16.20
C PHE A 266 -12.65 -17.91 -14.89
#